data_d53c542648dd8fc464f690ef5d1f7605
#
_entry.id   d53c542648dd8fc464f690ef5d1f7605
#
_cell.length_a   1.000
_cell.length_b   1.000
_cell.length_c   1.000
_cell.angle_alpha   90.00
_cell.angle_beta   90.00
_cell.angle_gamma   90.00
#
_symmetry.space_group_name_H-M   'P 1'
#
loop_
_entity.id
_entity.type
_entity.pdbx_description
1 polymer ?
#
loop_
_entity_poly.entity_id
_entity_poly.type
_entity_poly.pdbx_seq_one_letter_code
_entity_poly.pdbx_strand_id
1 'polypeptide(L)'
;MNKVILMGRLTRDAEMFGQKSKVARFCLAVDRNYGEDETDFFNCVSFGKQAEFVEKYLKKGTKILLSGRLQNNNYEDKQGNKVTATQIITEEIEFAESKK
;
A
#
# COMPACT_ATOMS: atom_id res chain seq x y z
N MET A 1 1.86 -18.12 9.58
CA MET A 1 1.06 -16.88 9.68
C MET A 1 1.76 -15.76 8.95
N ASN A 2 1.02 -15.00 8.19
CA ASN A 2 1.58 -13.90 7.41
C ASN A 2 0.70 -12.67 7.65
N LYS A 3 1.17 -11.77 8.48
CA LYS A 3 0.40 -10.60 8.89
C LYS A 3 1.32 -9.40 9.04
N VAL A 4 0.88 -8.27 8.47
CA VAL A 4 1.58 -7.00 8.56
C VAL A 4 0.61 -5.96 9.07
N ILE A 5 1.06 -5.12 9.98
CA ILE A 5 0.30 -3.97 10.47
C ILE A 5 1.20 -2.75 10.36
N LEU A 6 0.74 -1.75 9.60
CA LEU A 6 1.53 -0.54 9.35
C LEU A 6 0.67 0.69 9.57
N MET A 7 1.31 1.75 10.05
CA MET A 7 0.70 3.07 10.12
C MET A 7 1.61 4.04 9.36
N GLY A 8 1.05 4.75 8.41
CA GLY A 8 1.82 5.68 7.59
C GLY A 8 0.95 6.54 6.72
N ARG A 9 1.59 7.28 5.81
CA ARG A 9 0.91 8.21 4.91
C ARG A 9 1.10 7.80 3.46
N LEU A 10 0.07 8.02 2.65
CA LEU A 10 0.20 7.82 1.21
C LEU A 10 1.16 8.85 0.63
N THR A 11 2.09 8.41 -0.20
CA THR A 11 3.06 9.29 -0.84
C THR A 11 2.47 10.03 -2.04
N ARG A 12 1.41 9.48 -2.60
CA ARG A 12 0.69 10.04 -3.74
C ARG A 12 -0.67 9.38 -3.81
N ASP A 13 -1.53 9.90 -4.69
CA ASP A 13 -2.83 9.30 -4.92
C ASP A 13 -2.64 7.89 -5.49
N ALA A 14 -3.57 7.00 -5.19
CA ALA A 14 -3.49 5.62 -5.66
C ALA A 14 -3.67 5.55 -7.18
N GLU A 15 -2.95 4.62 -7.79
CA GLU A 15 -3.14 4.30 -9.20
C GLU A 15 -4.19 3.20 -9.31
N MET A 16 -5.14 3.40 -10.21
CA MET A 16 -6.26 2.49 -10.38
C MET A 16 -6.09 1.64 -11.63
N PHE A 17 -6.37 0.36 -11.51
CA PHE A 17 -6.27 -0.61 -12.60
C PHE A 17 -7.53 -1.48 -12.63
N GLY A 18 -7.80 -2.06 -13.80
CA GLY A 18 -8.87 -3.01 -13.97
C GLY A 18 -10.22 -2.37 -14.30
N GLN A 19 -10.97 -3.01 -15.20
CA GLN A 19 -12.27 -2.52 -15.62
C GLN A 19 -13.40 -3.25 -14.89
N LYS A 20 -13.28 -4.57 -14.77
CA LYS A 20 -14.31 -5.38 -14.10
C LYS A 20 -14.04 -5.54 -12.62
N SER A 21 -12.78 -5.73 -12.28
CA SER A 21 -12.35 -5.83 -10.88
C SER A 21 -11.36 -4.72 -10.62
N LYS A 22 -11.72 -3.81 -9.73
CA LYS A 22 -10.83 -2.68 -9.43
C LYS A 22 -9.65 -3.13 -8.61
N VAL A 23 -8.50 -2.59 -8.95
CA VAL A 23 -7.26 -2.79 -8.22
C VAL A 23 -6.65 -1.41 -7.97
N ALA A 24 -6.33 -1.12 -6.73
CA ALA A 24 -5.68 0.13 -6.36
C ALA A 24 -4.26 -0.17 -5.89
N ARG A 25 -3.29 0.55 -6.42
CA ARG A 25 -1.90 0.48 -5.99
C ARG A 25 -1.50 1.80 -5.39
N PHE A 26 -0.88 1.74 -4.23
CA PHE A 26 -0.40 2.94 -3.57
C PHE A 26 0.88 2.64 -2.79
N CYS A 27 1.62 3.68 -2.50
CA CYS A 27 2.84 3.57 -1.71
C CYS A 27 2.61 4.21 -0.35
N LEU A 28 2.95 3.48 0.70
CA LEU A 28 2.80 3.94 2.07
C LEU A 28 4.17 4.28 2.64
N ALA A 29 4.32 5.49 3.14
CA ALA A 29 5.53 5.94 3.81
C ALA A 29 5.37 5.73 5.30
N VAL A 30 6.26 4.94 5.89
CA VAL A 30 6.22 4.57 7.30
C VAL A 30 7.52 5.02 7.96
N ASP A 31 7.42 5.86 8.96
CA ASP A 31 8.59 6.32 9.69
C ASP A 31 9.10 5.23 10.61
N ARG A 32 10.42 5.11 10.71
CA ARG A 32 11.03 4.15 11.62
C ARG A 32 10.83 4.59 13.06
N ASN A 33 10.64 3.60 13.93
CA ASN A 33 10.36 3.86 15.36
C ASN A 33 11.54 4.39 16.15
N TYR A 34 12.76 4.27 15.63
CA TYR A 34 13.96 4.64 16.39
C TYR A 34 14.73 5.75 15.70
N GLY A 35 14.80 6.87 16.35
CA GLY A 35 15.79 7.94 16.36
C GLY A 35 16.39 8.45 15.07
N GLU A 36 16.10 7.88 13.95
CA GLU A 36 16.63 8.29 12.67
C GLU A 36 15.52 8.90 11.82
N ASP A 37 15.86 9.94 11.10
CA ASP A 37 14.92 10.55 10.16
C ASP A 37 14.79 9.68 8.90
N GLU A 38 14.53 8.41 9.10
CA GLU A 38 14.41 7.47 8.00
C GLU A 38 12.97 7.00 7.81
N THR A 39 12.60 6.86 6.56
CA THR A 39 11.26 6.44 6.16
C THR A 39 11.38 5.23 5.25
N ASP A 40 10.60 4.21 5.54
CA ASP A 40 10.49 3.06 4.67
C ASP A 40 9.25 3.22 3.79
N PHE A 41 9.37 2.76 2.56
CA PHE A 41 8.28 2.85 1.57
C PHE A 41 7.80 1.45 1.22
N PHE A 42 6.50 1.25 1.32
CA PHE A 42 5.91 -0.06 1.06
C PHE A 42 4.88 0.04 -0.06
N ASN A 43 4.99 -0.86 -1.03
CA ASN A 43 4.00 -0.96 -2.10
C ASN A 43 2.80 -1.77 -1.61
N CYS A 44 1.63 -1.17 -1.70
CA CYS A 44 0.39 -1.77 -1.22
C CYS A 44 -0.59 -1.95 -2.37
N VAL A 45 -1.39 -3.01 -2.30
CA VAL A 45 -2.38 -3.33 -3.31
C VAL A 45 -3.70 -3.65 -2.63
N SER A 46 -4.77 -3.02 -3.10
CA SER A 46 -6.13 -3.27 -2.63
C SER A 46 -6.99 -3.76 -3.77
N PHE A 47 -7.95 -4.62 -3.48
CA PHE A 47 -8.81 -5.22 -4.48
C PHE A 47 -10.30 -4.96 -4.18
N GLY A 48 -11.11 -4.94 -5.23
CA GLY A 48 -12.57 -4.89 -5.12
C GLY A 48 -13.10 -3.67 -4.40
N LYS A 49 -13.96 -3.89 -3.44
CA LYS A 49 -14.58 -2.79 -2.68
C LYS A 49 -13.56 -1.96 -1.92
N GLN A 50 -12.51 -2.58 -1.45
CA GLN A 50 -11.45 -1.86 -0.76
C GLN A 50 -10.69 -0.96 -1.73
N ALA A 51 -10.50 -1.39 -2.98
CA ALA A 51 -9.88 -0.55 -3.99
C ALA A 51 -10.75 0.68 -4.28
N GLU A 52 -12.05 0.53 -4.30
CA GLU A 52 -12.98 1.66 -4.46
C GLU A 52 -12.88 2.61 -3.28
N PHE A 53 -12.75 2.09 -2.07
CA PHE A 53 -12.56 2.91 -0.88
C PHE A 53 -11.26 3.71 -0.97
N VAL A 54 -10.17 3.07 -1.41
CA VAL A 54 -8.88 3.72 -1.58
C VAL A 54 -8.99 4.85 -2.61
N GLU A 55 -9.60 4.57 -3.76
CA GLU A 55 -9.78 5.57 -4.80
C GLU A 55 -10.54 6.80 -4.29
N LYS A 56 -11.58 6.56 -3.52
CA LYS A 56 -12.51 7.60 -3.11
C LYS A 56 -11.99 8.43 -1.95
N TYR A 57 -11.34 7.81 -1.00
CA TYR A 57 -11.01 8.45 0.27
C TYR A 57 -9.53 8.62 0.59
N LEU A 58 -8.66 7.84 -0.04
CA LEU A 58 -7.24 7.88 0.30
C LEU A 58 -6.45 8.66 -0.74
N LYS A 59 -6.07 9.87 -0.35
CA LYS A 59 -5.31 10.76 -1.21
C LYS A 59 -3.91 10.96 -0.65
N LYS A 60 -3.04 11.59 -1.45
CA LYS A 60 -1.68 11.91 -1.03
C LYS A 60 -1.70 12.57 0.36
N GLY A 61 -0.86 12.05 1.25
CA GLY A 61 -0.71 12.61 2.59
C GLY A 61 -1.68 12.07 3.62
N THR A 62 -2.68 11.29 3.22
CA THR A 62 -3.63 10.69 4.17
C THR A 62 -2.92 9.67 5.05
N LYS A 63 -3.11 9.79 6.35
CA LYS A 63 -2.53 8.84 7.30
C LYS A 63 -3.52 7.73 7.60
N ILE A 64 -3.04 6.50 7.47
CA ILE A 64 -3.89 5.32 7.64
C ILE A 64 -3.21 4.29 8.53
N LEU A 65 -4.05 3.44 9.12
CA LEU A 65 -3.62 2.21 9.77
C LEU A 65 -4.06 1.07 8.85
N LEU A 66 -3.10 0.24 8.47
CA LEU A 66 -3.34 -0.79 7.47
C LEU A 66 -2.91 -2.14 8.03
N SER A 67 -3.73 -3.15 7.80
CA SER A 67 -3.31 -4.52 8.03
C SER A 67 -3.45 -5.32 6.74
N GLY A 68 -2.57 -6.29 6.57
CA GLY A 68 -2.57 -7.12 5.39
C GLY A 68 -1.55 -8.22 5.50
N ARG A 69 -1.15 -8.74 4.35
CA ARG A 69 -0.16 -9.80 4.26
C ARG A 69 0.89 -9.45 3.21
N LEU A 70 2.07 -10.00 3.40
CA LEU A 70 3.16 -9.85 2.43
C LEU A 70 2.99 -10.86 1.31
N GLN A 71 3.26 -10.43 0.09
CA GLN A 71 3.22 -11.30 -1.07
C GLN A 71 4.36 -10.92 -2.01
N ASN A 72 5.10 -11.91 -2.46
CA ASN A 72 6.11 -11.69 -3.47
C ASN A 72 5.46 -11.66 -4.83
N ASN A 73 5.93 -10.73 -5.65
CA ASN A 73 5.51 -10.61 -7.03
C ASN A 73 6.74 -10.84 -7.91
N ASN A 74 6.79 -11.99 -8.56
CA ASN A 74 7.91 -12.33 -9.43
C ASN A 74 7.59 -11.92 -10.86
N TYR A 75 8.54 -11.26 -11.50
CA TYR A 75 8.36 -10.84 -12.88
C TYR A 75 9.72 -10.81 -13.58
N GLU A 76 9.70 -10.75 -14.90
CA GLU A 76 10.92 -10.59 -15.68
C GLU A 76 11.03 -9.14 -16.11
N ASP A 77 12.25 -8.59 -16.01
CA ASP A 77 12.49 -7.25 -16.50
C ASP A 77 12.73 -7.29 -18.02
N LYS A 78 13.02 -6.14 -18.62
CA LYS A 78 13.20 -6.04 -20.06
C LYS A 78 14.43 -6.79 -20.57
N GLN A 79 15.33 -7.13 -19.69
CA GLN A 79 16.56 -7.84 -20.01
C GLN A 79 16.45 -9.34 -19.76
N GLY A 80 15.28 -9.82 -19.35
CA GLY A 80 15.04 -11.24 -19.09
C GLY A 80 15.46 -11.70 -17.71
N ASN A 81 15.85 -10.78 -16.84
CA ASN A 81 16.23 -11.11 -15.46
C ASN A 81 14.98 -11.30 -14.61
N LYS A 82 15.00 -12.32 -13.76
CA LYS A 82 13.91 -12.54 -12.81
C LYS A 82 14.05 -11.57 -11.65
N VAL A 83 12.99 -10.80 -11.40
CA VAL A 83 12.97 -9.83 -10.32
C VAL A 83 11.86 -10.21 -9.36
N THR A 84 12.19 -10.16 -8.06
CA THR A 84 11.21 -10.39 -7.00
C THR A 84 10.96 -9.07 -6.29
N ALA A 85 9.71 -8.65 -6.25
CA ALA A 85 9.29 -7.48 -5.49
C ALA A 85 8.30 -7.92 -4.43
N THR A 86 8.40 -7.35 -3.24
CA THR A 86 7.47 -7.63 -2.16
C THR A 86 6.41 -6.55 -2.11
N GLN A 87 5.17 -6.96 -2.02
CA GLN A 87 4.05 -6.03 -1.89
C GLN A 87 3.16 -6.46 -0.74
N ILE A 88 2.34 -5.53 -0.27
CA ILE A 88 1.40 -5.79 0.81
C ILE A 88 0.00 -5.83 0.21
N ILE A 89 -0.65 -6.98 0.39
CA ILE A 89 -2.06 -7.12 0.00
C ILE A 89 -2.88 -6.66 1.19
N THR A 90 -3.64 -5.59 1.02
CA THR A 90 -4.38 -4.99 2.12
C THR A 90 -5.61 -5.82 2.49
N GLU A 91 -5.84 -5.96 3.78
CA GLU A 91 -7.00 -6.65 4.33
C GLU A 91 -7.93 -5.69 5.04
N GLU A 92 -7.37 -4.76 5.83
CA GLU A 92 -8.15 -3.74 6.51
C GLU A 92 -7.42 -2.40 6.44
N ILE A 93 -8.18 -1.33 6.26
CA ILE A 93 -7.65 0.03 6.23
C ILE A 93 -8.55 0.91 7.10
N GLU A 94 -7.94 1.68 7.99
CA GLU A 94 -8.64 2.65 8.81
C GLU A 94 -7.90 3.99 8.76
N PHE A 95 -8.64 5.07 8.91
CA PHE A 95 -8.01 6.37 9.03
C PHE A 95 -7.31 6.48 10.39
N ALA A 96 -6.07 6.97 10.36
CA ALA A 96 -5.26 7.13 11.57
C ALA A 96 -5.24 8.58 12.06
N GLU A 97 -5.93 9.49 11.37
CA GLU A 97 -6.07 10.87 11.78
C GLU A 97 -7.54 11.23 11.86
N SER A 98 -7.87 12.00 12.90
CA SER A 98 -9.20 12.55 13.00
C SER A 98 -9.38 13.63 11.96
N LYS A 99 -10.49 13.57 11.24
CA LYS A 99 -10.90 14.68 10.39
C LYS A 99 -11.46 15.80 11.26
N LYS A 100 -10.96 16.97 11.00
CA LYS A 100 -11.56 18.15 11.60
C LYS A 100 -12.45 18.84 10.58
#